data_526042f366d1bb4cd7884f3dfd14609f
#
_entry.id   526042f366d1bb4cd7884f3dfd14609f
#
_cell.length_a   1.000
_cell.length_b   1.000
_cell.length_c   1.000
_cell.angle_alpha   90.00
_cell.angle_beta   90.00
_cell.angle_gamma   90.00
#
_symmetry.space_group_name_H-M   'P 1'
#
loop_
_entity.id
_entity.type
_entity.pdbx_description
1 polymer ?
#
loop_
_entity_poly.entity_id
_entity_poly.type
_entity_poly.pdbx_seq_one_letter_code
_entity_poly.pdbx_strand_id
1 'polypeptide(L)'
;MLGLAVAPKSNSVTRALSAGTELVRRAGNLDVPAHLRDAHYRGAATLGHGLTYDYPHDDPSGYVAHQRYLPDELAGTTLFEPSRHGHEAPVADRVAELRERARVAGRDRRHGDRSGRDATTDTDRPERT
;
A
#
# COMPACT_ATOMS: atom_id res chain seq x y z
N MET A 1 -25.14 -0.18 -26.69
CA MET A 1 -25.62 1.06 -26.02
C MET A 1 -26.73 0.83 -24.99
N LEU A 2 -27.62 -0.12 -25.19
CA LEU A 2 -28.72 -0.42 -24.24
C LEU A 2 -28.21 -0.87 -22.83
N GLY A 3 -27.11 -1.61 -22.75
CA GLY A 3 -26.58 -2.09 -21.47
C GLY A 3 -26.18 -0.97 -20.48
N LEU A 4 -25.67 0.16 -20.96
CA LEU A 4 -25.32 1.30 -20.11
C LEU A 4 -26.56 2.05 -19.56
N ALA A 5 -27.64 2.05 -20.30
CA ALA A 5 -28.88 2.75 -19.90
C ALA A 5 -29.62 2.02 -18.77
N VAL A 6 -29.51 0.69 -18.73
CA VAL A 6 -30.19 -0.17 -17.73
C VAL A 6 -29.26 -0.68 -16.62
N ALA A 7 -27.95 -0.38 -16.71
CA ALA A 7 -26.99 -0.78 -15.68
C ALA A 7 -27.31 -0.08 -14.34
N PRO A 8 -27.25 -0.80 -13.22
CA PRO A 8 -27.32 -0.19 -11.90
C PRO A 8 -26.25 0.88 -11.76
N LYS A 9 -26.64 2.08 -11.34
CA LYS A 9 -25.75 3.22 -11.23
C LYS A 9 -25.18 3.32 -9.82
N SER A 10 -23.88 3.63 -9.76
CA SER A 10 -23.19 3.94 -8.52
C SER A 10 -22.39 5.23 -8.67
N ASN A 11 -22.24 5.97 -7.59
CA ASN A 11 -21.39 7.16 -7.51
C ASN A 11 -20.08 6.90 -6.73
N SER A 12 -19.74 5.66 -6.45
CA SER A 12 -18.55 5.27 -5.68
C SER A 12 -17.26 5.81 -6.28
N VAL A 13 -17.11 5.74 -7.61
CA VAL A 13 -15.95 6.29 -8.33
C VAL A 13 -15.90 7.81 -8.23
N THR A 14 -17.03 8.50 -8.40
CA THR A 14 -17.09 9.97 -8.28
C THR A 14 -16.72 10.41 -6.88
N ARG A 15 -17.20 9.73 -5.85
CA ARG A 15 -16.83 9.99 -4.44
C ARG A 15 -15.34 9.75 -4.20
N ALA A 16 -14.78 8.67 -4.74
CA ALA A 16 -13.36 8.35 -4.62
C ALA A 16 -12.49 9.45 -5.27
N LEU A 17 -12.86 9.92 -6.45
CA LEU A 17 -12.17 11.00 -7.15
C LEU A 17 -12.21 12.31 -6.34
N SER A 18 -13.37 12.66 -5.82
CA SER A 18 -13.53 13.86 -4.97
C SER A 18 -12.70 13.77 -3.70
N ALA A 19 -12.72 12.61 -3.03
CA ALA A 19 -11.92 12.35 -1.82
C ALA A 19 -10.42 12.43 -2.13
N GLY A 20 -9.96 11.87 -3.25
CA GLY A 20 -8.57 11.95 -3.69
C GLY A 20 -8.13 13.38 -3.98
N THR A 21 -8.95 14.16 -4.69
CA THR A 21 -8.68 15.57 -4.98
C THR A 21 -8.55 16.39 -3.68
N GLU A 22 -9.46 16.19 -2.74
CA GLU A 22 -9.42 16.88 -1.46
C GLU A 22 -8.22 16.46 -0.61
N LEU A 23 -7.85 15.17 -0.65
CA LEU A 23 -6.66 14.67 0.03
C LEU A 23 -5.39 15.35 -0.49
N VAL A 24 -5.21 15.42 -1.81
CA VAL A 24 -4.05 16.11 -2.42
C VAL A 24 -4.01 17.58 -2.04
N ARG A 25 -5.18 18.26 -2.04
CA ARG A 25 -5.26 19.69 -1.66
C ARG A 25 -4.80 19.90 -0.21
N ARG A 26 -5.16 19.01 0.70
CA ARG A 26 -4.79 19.12 2.13
C ARG A 26 -3.36 18.66 2.43
N ALA A 27 -2.93 17.57 1.81
CA ALA A 27 -1.62 16.98 2.06
C ALA A 27 -0.48 17.74 1.36
N GLY A 28 -0.77 18.50 0.28
CA GLY A 28 0.24 19.13 -0.54
C GLY A 28 1.09 18.13 -1.33
N ASN A 29 2.32 18.53 -1.64
CA ASN A 29 3.27 17.66 -2.32
C ASN A 29 3.91 16.69 -1.32
N LEU A 30 3.59 15.41 -1.45
CA LEU A 30 4.24 14.35 -0.69
C LEU A 30 5.19 13.57 -1.60
N ASP A 31 6.24 13.05 -1.00
CA ASP A 31 7.22 12.24 -1.71
C ASP A 31 6.63 10.88 -2.13
N VAL A 32 6.95 10.47 -3.35
CA VAL A 32 6.66 9.09 -3.79
C VAL A 32 7.51 8.13 -2.95
N PRO A 33 6.95 7.02 -2.43
CA PRO A 33 7.72 6.01 -1.72
C PRO A 33 8.96 5.55 -2.51
N ALA A 34 10.11 5.38 -1.84
CA ALA A 34 11.39 5.15 -2.51
C ALA A 34 11.39 3.95 -3.45
N HIS A 35 10.71 2.85 -3.08
CA HIS A 35 10.60 1.63 -3.90
C HIS A 35 9.76 1.82 -5.17
N LEU A 36 8.92 2.88 -5.25
CA LEU A 36 8.13 3.22 -6.44
C LEU A 36 8.80 4.28 -7.32
N ARG A 37 9.95 4.83 -6.90
CA ARG A 37 10.70 5.81 -7.69
C ARG A 37 11.45 5.11 -8.82
N ASP A 38 11.64 5.83 -9.93
CA ASP A 38 12.39 5.31 -11.08
C ASP A 38 13.81 4.89 -10.66
N ALA A 39 14.18 3.66 -11.04
CA ALA A 39 15.50 3.08 -10.78
C ALA A 39 16.45 3.12 -11.99
N HIS A 40 16.01 3.65 -13.14
CA HIS A 40 16.74 3.57 -14.40
C HIS A 40 17.75 4.71 -14.62
N TYR A 41 17.94 5.61 -13.65
CA TYR A 41 18.92 6.69 -13.78
C TYR A 41 20.19 6.43 -12.94
N ARG A 42 21.30 7.07 -13.37
CA ARG A 42 22.60 6.93 -12.70
C ARG A 42 22.52 7.43 -11.25
N GLY A 43 22.84 6.57 -10.30
CA GLY A 43 22.79 6.88 -8.85
C GLY A 43 21.48 6.51 -8.15
N ALA A 44 20.47 5.99 -8.86
CA ALA A 44 19.21 5.57 -8.27
C ALA A 44 19.40 4.55 -7.15
N ALA A 45 20.26 3.56 -7.33
CA ALA A 45 20.57 2.54 -6.34
C ALA A 45 21.21 3.13 -5.06
N THR A 46 22.05 4.16 -5.17
CA THR A 46 22.69 4.84 -4.03
C THR A 46 21.64 5.59 -3.19
N LEU A 47 20.55 6.05 -3.83
CA LEU A 47 19.44 6.72 -3.17
C LEU A 47 18.33 5.75 -2.70
N GLY A 48 18.51 4.45 -2.91
CA GLY A 48 17.52 3.43 -2.54
C GLY A 48 16.26 3.42 -3.41
N HIS A 49 16.30 4.04 -4.60
CA HIS A 49 15.16 4.09 -5.51
C HIS A 49 14.95 2.77 -6.21
N GLY A 50 13.70 2.30 -6.28
CA GLY A 50 13.33 1.03 -6.92
C GLY A 50 13.84 -0.23 -6.21
N LEU A 51 14.65 -0.10 -5.15
CA LEU A 51 15.05 -1.23 -4.32
C LEU A 51 13.84 -1.71 -3.52
N THR A 52 13.69 -3.04 -3.40
CA THR A 52 12.58 -3.66 -2.65
C THR A 52 11.19 -3.50 -3.27
N TYR A 53 11.09 -3.16 -4.57
CA TYR A 53 9.82 -3.23 -5.28
C TYR A 53 9.50 -4.67 -5.64
N ASP A 54 8.41 -5.18 -5.09
CA ASP A 54 7.90 -6.48 -5.46
C ASP A 54 6.88 -6.33 -6.59
N TYR A 55 7.17 -6.98 -7.72
CA TYR A 55 6.36 -6.84 -8.92
C TYR A 55 5.07 -7.69 -8.82
N PRO A 56 3.88 -7.10 -8.85
CA PRO A 56 2.63 -7.83 -8.60
C PRO A 56 2.36 -8.99 -9.58
N HIS A 57 2.92 -8.93 -10.79
CA HIS A 57 2.75 -10.02 -11.77
C HIS A 57 3.57 -11.28 -11.44
N ASP A 58 4.58 -11.16 -10.55
CA ASP A 58 5.35 -12.31 -10.07
C ASP A 58 4.62 -13.02 -8.91
N ASP A 59 3.62 -12.37 -8.31
CA ASP A 59 2.76 -12.99 -7.29
C ASP A 59 1.60 -13.75 -7.96
N PRO A 60 1.38 -15.03 -7.64
CA PRO A 60 0.29 -15.83 -8.23
C PRO A 60 -1.10 -15.23 -8.06
N SER A 61 -1.32 -14.39 -7.06
CA SER A 61 -2.58 -13.69 -6.82
C SER A 61 -2.69 -12.35 -7.56
N GLY A 62 -1.62 -11.89 -8.22
CA GLY A 62 -1.52 -10.57 -8.86
C GLY A 62 -1.57 -9.41 -7.86
N TYR A 63 -1.32 -9.68 -6.56
CA TYR A 63 -1.44 -8.67 -5.51
C TYR A 63 -0.38 -8.87 -4.42
N VAL A 64 0.47 -7.87 -4.22
CA VAL A 64 1.50 -7.87 -3.18
C VAL A 64 0.93 -7.24 -1.90
N ALA A 65 0.48 -8.09 -0.98
CA ALA A 65 -0.27 -7.67 0.21
C ALA A 65 0.52 -6.78 1.18
N HIS A 66 1.83 -6.92 1.20
CA HIS A 66 2.69 -6.20 2.13
C HIS A 66 3.25 -4.89 1.57
N GLN A 67 3.14 -4.65 0.25
CA GLN A 67 3.69 -3.46 -0.37
C GLN A 67 2.77 -2.25 -0.17
N ARG A 68 3.36 -1.11 0.16
CA ARG A 68 2.63 0.14 0.32
C ARG A 68 2.81 1.01 -0.91
N TYR A 69 1.74 1.64 -1.36
CA TYR A 69 1.72 2.46 -2.56
C TYR A 69 1.48 3.95 -2.25
N LEU A 70 1.02 4.25 -1.05
CA LEU A 70 0.85 5.62 -0.58
C LEU A 70 2.05 6.06 0.28
N PRO A 71 2.37 7.36 0.32
CA PRO A 71 3.28 7.94 1.29
C PRO A 71 2.90 7.56 2.72
N ASP A 72 3.89 7.53 3.63
CA ASP A 72 3.68 7.12 5.01
C ASP A 72 2.67 7.99 5.76
N GLU A 73 2.63 9.27 5.44
CA GLU A 73 1.68 10.26 5.98
C GLU A 73 0.22 9.94 5.63
N LEU A 74 0.02 9.20 4.55
CA LEU A 74 -1.29 8.78 4.05
C LEU A 74 -1.59 7.30 4.34
N ALA A 75 -0.76 6.64 5.15
CA ALA A 75 -0.95 5.23 5.47
C ALA A 75 -2.34 4.97 6.09
N GLY A 76 -3.03 3.96 5.58
CA GLY A 76 -4.38 3.60 6.02
C GLY A 76 -5.51 4.41 5.40
N THR A 77 -5.20 5.39 4.53
CA THR A 77 -6.24 6.14 3.82
C THR A 77 -6.99 5.23 2.85
N THR A 78 -8.31 5.30 2.90
CA THR A 78 -9.21 4.64 1.95
C THR A 78 -9.90 5.68 1.10
N LEU A 79 -9.72 5.61 -0.23
CA LEU A 79 -10.34 6.53 -1.19
C LEU A 79 -11.54 5.91 -1.89
N PHE A 80 -11.44 4.64 -2.27
CA PHE A 80 -12.50 3.94 -2.97
C PHE A 80 -13.25 2.98 -2.05
N GLU A 81 -14.54 3.18 -1.95
CA GLU A 81 -15.47 2.29 -1.26
C GLU A 81 -16.55 1.86 -2.24
N PRO A 82 -16.45 0.62 -2.77
CA PRO A 82 -17.43 0.11 -3.71
C PRO A 82 -18.81 0.00 -3.04
N SER A 83 -19.85 0.27 -3.80
CA SER A 83 -21.22 0.03 -3.37
C SER A 83 -21.56 -1.45 -3.44
N ARG A 84 -22.76 -1.80 -2.99
CA ARG A 84 -23.31 -3.16 -3.19
C ARG A 84 -24.32 -3.22 -4.35
N HIS A 85 -24.27 -2.25 -5.26
CA HIS A 85 -25.17 -2.20 -6.41
C HIS A 85 -24.55 -2.85 -7.64
N GLY A 86 -25.32 -3.71 -8.29
CA GLY A 86 -24.96 -4.32 -9.57
C GLY A 86 -23.60 -5.03 -9.53
N HIS A 87 -22.74 -4.70 -10.48
CA HIS A 87 -21.41 -5.31 -10.61
C HIS A 87 -20.40 -4.87 -9.54
N GLU A 88 -20.70 -3.87 -8.72
CA GLU A 88 -19.82 -3.48 -7.62
C GLU A 88 -19.90 -4.42 -6.41
N ALA A 89 -20.96 -5.21 -6.25
CA ALA A 89 -21.07 -6.14 -5.13
C ALA A 89 -19.92 -7.15 -5.05
N PRO A 90 -19.57 -7.91 -6.10
CA PRO A 90 -18.41 -8.80 -6.07
C PRO A 90 -17.08 -8.03 -5.94
N VAL A 91 -17.01 -6.80 -6.45
CA VAL A 91 -15.83 -5.92 -6.25
C VAL A 91 -15.68 -5.55 -4.77
N ALA A 92 -16.79 -5.24 -4.09
CA ALA A 92 -16.77 -4.93 -2.65
C ALA A 92 -16.24 -6.11 -1.82
N ASP A 93 -16.65 -7.32 -2.13
CA ASP A 93 -16.18 -8.53 -1.45
C ASP A 93 -14.65 -8.75 -1.70
N ARG A 94 -14.22 -8.59 -2.95
CA ARG A 94 -12.80 -8.70 -3.30
C ARG A 94 -11.94 -7.63 -2.64
N VAL A 95 -12.39 -6.39 -2.61
CA VAL A 95 -11.69 -5.29 -1.93
C VAL A 95 -11.57 -5.55 -0.42
N ALA A 96 -12.62 -6.08 0.21
CA ALA A 96 -12.59 -6.44 1.63
C ALA A 96 -11.55 -7.55 1.91
N GLU A 97 -11.51 -8.58 1.08
CA GLU A 97 -10.50 -9.65 1.17
C GLU A 97 -9.07 -9.10 1.05
N LEU A 98 -8.81 -8.28 0.02
CA LEU A 98 -7.47 -7.71 -0.20
C LEU A 98 -7.02 -6.81 0.95
N ARG A 99 -7.92 -6.00 1.51
CA ARG A 99 -7.65 -5.17 2.68
C ARG A 99 -7.30 -6.01 3.91
N GLU A 100 -8.01 -7.11 4.13
CA GLU A 100 -7.70 -8.01 5.24
C GLU A 100 -6.32 -8.67 5.05
N ARG A 101 -6.00 -9.14 3.85
CA ARG A 101 -4.67 -9.69 3.53
C ARG A 101 -3.56 -8.66 3.80
N ALA A 102 -3.74 -7.42 3.38
CA ALA A 102 -2.78 -6.33 3.63
C ALA A 102 -2.63 -6.03 5.13
N ARG A 103 -3.73 -6.06 5.89
CA ARG A 103 -3.73 -5.86 7.35
C ARG A 103 -2.95 -6.95 8.09
N VAL A 104 -3.13 -8.20 7.70
CA VAL A 104 -2.40 -9.34 8.27
C VAL A 104 -0.91 -9.22 7.95
N ALA A 105 -0.54 -9.02 6.69
CA ALA A 105 0.84 -8.85 6.26
C ALA A 105 1.55 -7.67 6.97
N GLY A 106 0.83 -6.59 7.24
CA GLY A 106 1.36 -5.44 7.97
C GLY A 106 1.57 -5.69 9.47
N ARG A 107 0.84 -6.63 10.08
CA ARG A 107 1.06 -7.06 11.48
C ARG A 107 2.30 -7.93 11.61
N ASP A 108 2.50 -8.86 10.71
CA ASP A 108 3.64 -9.79 10.73
C ASP A 108 4.98 -9.06 10.63
N ARG A 109 5.06 -8.01 9.79
CA ARG A 109 6.25 -7.16 9.70
C ARG A 109 6.58 -6.44 11.00
N ARG A 110 5.59 -5.91 11.71
CA ARG A 110 5.82 -5.21 13.00
C ARG A 110 6.29 -6.17 14.09
N HIS A 111 5.90 -7.42 14.01
CA HIS A 111 6.31 -8.44 14.98
C HIS A 111 7.74 -8.92 14.70
N GLY A 112 8.10 -9.14 13.44
CA GLY A 112 9.46 -9.50 13.03
C GLY A 112 10.50 -8.41 13.33
N ASP A 113 10.17 -7.13 13.19
CA ASP A 113 11.07 -6.01 13.48
C ASP A 113 11.36 -5.83 14.99
N ARG A 114 10.43 -6.24 15.86
CA ARG A 114 10.63 -6.21 17.32
C ARG A 114 11.54 -7.33 17.81
N SER A 115 11.45 -8.53 17.23
CA SER A 115 12.31 -9.65 17.62
C SER A 115 13.76 -9.50 17.18
N GLY A 116 14.04 -8.68 16.15
CA GLY A 116 15.43 -8.41 15.70
C GLY A 116 16.17 -7.37 16.53
N ARG A 117 15.49 -6.56 17.32
CA ARG A 117 16.14 -5.50 18.14
C ARG A 117 16.59 -5.97 19.52
N ASP A 118 16.00 -7.01 20.04
CA ASP A 118 16.39 -7.56 21.37
C ASP A 118 17.61 -8.48 21.33
N ALA A 119 18.11 -8.84 20.13
CA ALA A 119 19.23 -9.78 19.98
C ALA A 119 20.62 -9.13 19.91
N THR A 120 20.75 -7.80 20.00
CA THR A 120 22.04 -7.10 19.79
C THR A 120 22.56 -6.32 21.00
N THR A 121 22.12 -6.64 22.22
CA THR A 121 22.62 -5.94 23.42
C THR A 121 23.08 -6.93 24.48
N ASP A 122 24.06 -7.77 24.16
CA ASP A 122 24.92 -8.36 25.19
C ASP A 122 26.18 -8.98 24.56
N THR A 123 27.22 -8.19 24.35
CA THR A 123 28.62 -8.63 24.32
C THR A 123 29.51 -7.40 24.08
N ASP A 124 29.87 -6.62 25.10
CA ASP A 124 31.22 -6.13 25.26
C ASP A 124 31.40 -5.51 26.66
N ARG A 125 31.92 -6.32 27.57
CA ARG A 125 32.53 -5.82 28.81
C ARG A 125 34.00 -6.23 28.81
N PRO A 126 34.95 -5.33 28.55
CA PRO A 126 36.36 -5.67 28.73
C PRO A 126 36.68 -5.75 30.23
N GLU A 127 37.17 -6.91 30.66
CA GLU A 127 37.85 -7.05 31.95
C GLU A 127 39.09 -6.20 31.99
N ARG A 128 39.21 -5.36 33.01
CA ARG A 128 40.45 -4.67 33.39
C ARG A 128 41.13 -5.47 34.50
N THR A 129 42.32 -5.92 34.21
CA THR A 129 43.38 -6.20 35.22
C THR A 129 44.40 -5.12 35.14
#